data_dc49ace71e586cff12104b2492171480
#
_entry.id   dc49ace71e586cff12104b2492171480
#
_cell.length_a   1.000
_cell.length_b   1.000
_cell.length_c   1.000
_cell.angle_alpha   90.00
_cell.angle_beta   90.00
_cell.angle_gamma   90.00
#
_symmetry.space_group_name_H-M   'P 1'
#
loop_
_entity.id
_entity.type
_entity.pdbx_description
1 polymer ?
#
loop_
_entity_poly.entity_id
_entity_poly.type
_entity_poly.pdbx_seq_one_letter_code
_entity_poly.pdbx_strand_id
1 'polypeptide(L)'
;ELAPDIPLVLDLELGAVKSRVDLGGLALRRVRYRTGASETDLRFSRPNPEDCEELQLEAGAAALRVWSIGNANCRQVRFDGGVGDVTLDFSGAWSGEMVAGLNVAFGALTLMLPRDAGVSVRVTRFLASFERTGFVKRGDTYYTPGYDTSSRRLALDVRAALGGIDVVWTGAGR
;
A
#
# COMPACT_ATOMS: atom_id res chain seq x y z
N GLU A 1 25.98 3.14 6.43
CA GLU A 1 25.05 4.29 6.35
C GLU A 1 24.89 4.67 4.88
N LEU A 2 23.66 4.66 4.34
CA LEU A 2 23.39 5.03 2.95
C LEU A 2 23.36 6.56 2.85
N ALA A 3 24.01 7.11 1.82
CA ALA A 3 24.00 8.54 1.60
C ALA A 3 22.59 9.02 1.22
N PRO A 4 22.03 10.03 1.89
CA PRO A 4 20.65 10.45 1.71
C PRO A 4 20.36 11.10 0.34
N ASP A 5 21.38 11.56 -0.37
CA ASP A 5 21.25 12.36 -1.59
C ASP A 5 21.50 11.56 -2.90
N ILE A 6 21.71 10.24 -2.81
CA ILE A 6 21.92 9.39 -3.99
C ILE A 6 20.62 8.62 -4.27
N PRO A 7 20.00 8.80 -5.45
CA PRO A 7 18.83 8.03 -5.82
C PRO A 7 19.05 6.52 -5.82
N LEU A 8 18.29 5.79 -5.04
CA LEU A 8 18.47 4.37 -4.79
C LEU A 8 17.44 3.52 -5.55
N VAL A 9 17.95 2.45 -6.15
CA VAL A 9 17.14 1.31 -6.58
C VAL A 9 17.45 0.17 -5.62
N LEU A 10 16.46 -0.22 -4.80
CA LEU A 10 16.60 -1.24 -3.79
C LEU A 10 15.90 -2.53 -4.22
N ASP A 11 16.62 -3.64 -4.14
CA ASP A 11 16.06 -4.99 -4.23
C ASP A 11 16.38 -5.74 -2.93
N LEU A 12 15.36 -5.99 -2.12
CA LEU A 12 15.49 -6.63 -0.81
C LEU A 12 14.75 -7.97 -0.85
N GLU A 13 15.47 -9.04 -0.60
CA GLU A 13 14.91 -10.38 -0.49
C GLU A 13 15.21 -10.95 0.90
N LEU A 14 14.14 -11.24 1.63
CA LEU A 14 14.22 -11.83 2.97
C LEU A 14 13.54 -13.20 2.96
N GLY A 15 14.24 -14.20 3.45
CA GLY A 15 13.70 -15.55 3.59
C GLY A 15 12.68 -15.68 4.74
N ALA A 16 12.73 -16.78 5.47
CA ALA A 16 11.83 -17.09 6.59
C ALA A 16 12.35 -16.46 7.89
N VAL A 17 12.25 -15.13 8.03
CA VAL A 17 12.72 -14.39 9.22
C VAL A 17 11.69 -13.35 9.66
N LYS A 18 11.62 -13.14 10.97
CA LYS A 18 10.92 -11.97 11.50
C LYS A 18 11.79 -10.73 11.25
N SER A 19 11.26 -9.77 10.51
CA SER A 19 12.02 -8.59 10.10
C SER A 19 11.29 -7.29 10.40
N ARG A 20 12.08 -6.26 10.69
CA ARG A 20 11.62 -4.88 10.79
C ARG A 20 12.57 -4.02 10.00
N VAL A 21 12.03 -3.36 8.96
CA VAL A 21 12.81 -2.55 8.03
C VAL A 21 12.21 -1.14 7.98
N ASP A 22 13.02 -0.12 8.12
CA ASP A 22 12.61 1.27 7.92
C ASP A 22 13.41 1.87 6.74
N LEU A 23 12.68 2.28 5.70
CA LEU A 23 13.23 2.91 4.49
C LEU A 23 12.93 4.42 4.45
N GLY A 24 12.43 4.98 5.56
CA GLY A 24 12.04 6.39 5.64
C GLY A 24 13.20 7.35 5.47
N GLY A 25 13.02 8.38 4.62
CA GLY A 25 14.00 9.43 4.36
C GLY A 25 15.14 9.03 3.43
N LEU A 26 15.12 7.83 2.85
CA LEU A 26 16.02 7.46 1.77
C LEU A 26 15.54 8.05 0.44
N ALA A 27 16.48 8.42 -0.44
CA ALA A 27 16.19 8.88 -1.79
C ALA A 27 15.85 7.67 -2.69
N LEU A 28 14.59 7.23 -2.67
CA LEU A 28 14.15 6.01 -3.33
C LEU A 28 13.60 6.33 -4.72
N ARG A 29 14.11 5.66 -5.76
CA ARG A 29 13.56 5.71 -7.12
C ARG A 29 12.74 4.47 -7.46
N ARG A 30 13.17 3.31 -6.98
CA ARG A 30 12.45 2.04 -7.13
C ARG A 30 12.78 1.14 -5.95
N VAL A 31 11.74 0.50 -5.42
CA VAL A 31 11.91 -0.48 -4.33
C VAL A 31 11.23 -1.78 -4.72
N ARG A 32 11.97 -2.88 -4.65
CA ARG A 32 11.44 -4.22 -4.69
C ARG A 32 11.71 -4.88 -3.34
N TYR A 33 10.66 -5.36 -2.71
CA TYR A 33 10.74 -6.06 -1.44
C TYR A 33 10.05 -7.41 -1.55
N ARG A 34 10.79 -8.48 -1.34
CA ARG A 34 10.29 -9.85 -1.39
C ARG A 34 10.50 -10.54 -0.06
N THR A 35 9.47 -11.22 0.42
CA THR A 35 9.55 -12.02 1.64
C THR A 35 8.85 -13.37 1.47
N GLY A 36 9.47 -14.41 2.02
CA GLY A 36 8.92 -15.77 2.02
C GLY A 36 7.88 -15.99 3.12
N ALA A 37 8.11 -16.97 3.99
CA ALA A 37 7.26 -17.27 5.16
C ALA A 37 7.77 -16.49 6.37
N SER A 38 7.19 -15.32 6.65
CA SER A 38 7.73 -14.43 7.70
C SER A 38 6.68 -13.51 8.33
N GLU A 39 7.05 -12.92 9.46
CA GLU A 39 6.38 -11.76 10.03
C GLU A 39 7.24 -10.53 9.72
N THR A 40 6.70 -9.61 8.93
CA THR A 40 7.44 -8.44 8.44
C THR A 40 6.74 -7.14 8.76
N ASP A 41 7.47 -6.21 9.36
CA ASP A 41 7.11 -4.80 9.47
C ASP A 41 8.02 -3.97 8.57
N LEU A 42 7.50 -3.45 7.47
CA LEU A 42 8.15 -2.48 6.60
C LEU A 42 7.58 -1.09 6.87
N ARG A 43 8.43 -0.08 7.01
CA ARG A 43 8.00 1.27 7.33
C ARG A 43 8.72 2.31 6.46
N PHE A 44 7.98 3.37 6.13
CA PHE A 44 8.52 4.60 5.55
C PHE A 44 8.32 5.74 6.56
N SER A 45 9.17 5.81 7.60
CA SER A 45 8.98 6.71 8.75
C SER A 45 9.09 8.19 8.40
N ARG A 46 9.75 8.55 7.32
CA ARG A 46 9.94 9.91 6.80
C ARG A 46 9.69 9.95 5.31
N PRO A 47 9.22 11.11 4.77
CA PRO A 47 9.03 11.26 3.34
C PRO A 47 10.30 11.01 2.54
N ASN A 48 10.13 10.36 1.38
CA ASN A 48 11.15 10.23 0.36
C ASN A 48 11.40 11.60 -0.28
N PRO A 49 12.64 12.08 -0.34
CA PRO A 49 12.96 13.37 -0.98
C PRO A 49 12.88 13.32 -2.50
N GLU A 50 12.83 12.11 -3.09
CA GLU A 50 12.80 11.89 -4.53
C GLU A 50 11.43 11.40 -5.03
N ASP A 51 11.17 11.56 -6.32
CA ASP A 51 10.04 10.94 -6.99
C ASP A 51 10.33 9.45 -7.22
N CYS A 52 9.58 8.60 -6.53
CA CYS A 52 9.67 7.16 -6.70
C CYS A 52 8.77 6.68 -7.85
N GLU A 53 9.34 5.85 -8.73
CA GLU A 53 8.60 5.27 -9.85
C GLU A 53 7.68 4.13 -9.38
N GLU A 54 8.25 3.17 -8.63
CA GLU A 54 7.56 1.94 -8.27
C GLU A 54 8.00 1.39 -6.92
N LEU A 55 7.02 0.97 -6.12
CA LEU A 55 7.17 0.11 -4.95
C LEU A 55 6.53 -1.25 -5.26
N GLN A 56 7.32 -2.29 -5.37
CA GLN A 56 6.87 -3.65 -5.57
C GLN A 56 7.08 -4.47 -4.30
N LEU A 57 6.01 -5.09 -3.83
CA LEU A 57 5.96 -5.90 -2.61
C LEU A 57 5.48 -7.31 -2.96
N GLU A 58 6.24 -8.33 -2.60
CA GLU A 58 5.87 -9.72 -2.79
C GLU A 58 5.96 -10.46 -1.45
N ALA A 59 4.88 -11.13 -1.07
CA ALA A 59 4.82 -11.90 0.18
C ALA A 59 4.26 -13.30 -0.08
N GLY A 60 4.98 -14.33 0.31
CA GLY A 60 4.54 -15.73 0.21
C GLY A 60 3.47 -16.07 1.27
N ALA A 61 3.82 -16.84 2.29
CA ALA A 61 2.97 -17.14 3.44
C ALA A 61 3.38 -16.26 4.63
N ALA A 62 2.82 -15.06 4.76
CA ALA A 62 3.35 -14.06 5.67
C ALA A 62 2.28 -13.21 6.37
N ALA A 63 2.63 -12.73 7.57
CA ALA A 63 2.00 -11.56 8.15
C ALA A 63 2.84 -10.34 7.73
N LEU A 64 2.34 -9.54 6.80
CA LEU A 64 3.03 -8.36 6.28
C LEU A 64 2.30 -7.09 6.72
N ARG A 65 3.03 -6.17 7.34
CA ARG A 65 2.54 -4.82 7.65
C ARG A 65 3.44 -3.81 6.98
N VAL A 66 2.85 -2.94 6.17
CA VAL A 66 3.56 -1.85 5.50
C VAL A 66 2.97 -0.53 5.95
N TRP A 67 3.78 0.28 6.60
CA TRP A 67 3.37 1.52 7.23
C TRP A 67 3.78 2.74 6.43
N SER A 68 2.84 3.69 6.31
CA SER A 68 3.05 5.01 5.69
C SER A 68 3.60 4.93 4.26
N ILE A 69 2.97 4.10 3.43
CA ILE A 69 3.33 3.91 2.00
C ILE A 69 3.37 5.25 1.26
N GLY A 70 2.50 6.20 1.63
CA GLY A 70 2.52 7.54 1.05
C GLY A 70 3.88 8.23 1.16
N ASN A 71 4.63 7.99 2.25
CA ASN A 71 5.97 8.56 2.41
C ASN A 71 7.01 8.00 1.43
N ALA A 72 6.76 6.84 0.81
CA ALA A 72 7.63 6.36 -0.26
C ALA A 72 7.54 7.24 -1.52
N ASN A 73 6.46 8.02 -1.66
CA ASN A 73 6.18 8.93 -2.77
C ASN A 73 6.28 8.25 -4.15
N CYS A 74 5.85 6.98 -4.22
CA CYS A 74 5.88 6.20 -5.45
C CYS A 74 4.60 6.40 -6.26
N ARG A 75 4.74 6.59 -7.57
CA ARG A 75 3.59 6.71 -8.50
C ARG A 75 2.84 5.39 -8.63
N GLN A 76 3.56 4.28 -8.56
CA GLN A 76 2.99 2.95 -8.68
C GLN A 76 3.37 2.08 -7.48
N VAL A 77 2.35 1.42 -6.93
CA VAL A 77 2.53 0.40 -5.87
C VAL A 77 1.96 -0.91 -6.38
N ARG A 78 2.72 -1.99 -6.26
CA ARG A 78 2.25 -3.35 -6.56
C ARG A 78 2.42 -4.23 -5.35
N PHE A 79 1.40 -5.01 -5.06
CA PHE A 79 1.46 -6.02 -4.02
C PHE A 79 0.93 -7.36 -4.57
N ASP A 80 1.74 -8.39 -4.42
CA ASP A 80 1.38 -9.76 -4.73
C ASP A 80 1.56 -10.63 -3.48
N GLY A 81 0.43 -11.05 -2.88
CA GLY A 81 0.37 -11.84 -1.65
C GLY A 81 -0.22 -13.23 -1.86
N GLY A 82 0.43 -14.25 -1.32
CA GLY A 82 -0.05 -15.63 -1.32
C GLY A 82 -1.08 -15.86 -0.21
N VAL A 83 -0.62 -16.22 0.99
CA VAL A 83 -1.47 -16.58 2.15
C VAL A 83 -1.03 -15.77 3.36
N GLY A 84 -1.99 -15.18 4.08
CA GLY A 84 -1.72 -14.50 5.35
C GLY A 84 -2.52 -13.25 5.60
N ASP A 85 -2.11 -12.52 6.65
CA ASP A 85 -2.73 -11.27 7.04
C ASP A 85 -1.86 -10.10 6.58
N VAL A 86 -2.42 -9.24 5.76
CA VAL A 86 -1.71 -8.11 5.15
C VAL A 86 -2.33 -6.80 5.60
N THR A 87 -1.50 -5.89 6.08
CA THR A 87 -1.90 -4.51 6.37
C THR A 87 -1.09 -3.56 5.50
N LEU A 88 -1.78 -2.75 4.70
CA LEU A 88 -1.17 -1.73 3.86
C LEU A 88 -1.70 -0.35 4.29
N ASP A 89 -0.85 0.44 4.89
CA ASP A 89 -1.15 1.80 5.33
C ASP A 89 -0.68 2.81 4.28
N PHE A 90 -1.65 3.41 3.58
CA PHE A 90 -1.42 4.43 2.56
C PHE A 90 -1.34 5.86 3.13
N SER A 91 -1.24 6.02 4.43
CA SER A 91 -0.95 7.33 5.03
C SER A 91 0.44 7.85 4.64
N GLY A 92 0.68 9.13 4.87
CA GLY A 92 1.96 9.78 4.59
C GLY A 92 1.84 10.87 3.53
N ALA A 93 2.99 11.35 3.04
CA ALA A 93 3.09 12.47 2.12
C ALA A 93 3.48 11.99 0.72
N TRP A 94 2.59 12.15 -0.25
CA TRP A 94 2.89 12.00 -1.68
C TRP A 94 2.25 13.12 -2.47
N SER A 95 2.69 13.34 -3.68
CA SER A 95 2.14 14.34 -4.58
C SER A 95 1.40 13.72 -5.76
N GLY A 96 0.29 14.35 -6.19
CA GLY A 96 -0.45 13.93 -7.38
C GLY A 96 -1.22 12.61 -7.19
N GLU A 97 -1.08 11.71 -8.14
CA GLU A 97 -1.81 10.45 -8.18
C GLU A 97 -0.87 9.26 -7.91
N MET A 98 -1.32 8.37 -7.02
CA MET A 98 -0.72 7.07 -6.75
C MET A 98 -1.66 5.97 -7.24
N VAL A 99 -1.15 5.03 -8.01
CA VAL A 99 -1.91 3.88 -8.50
C VAL A 99 -1.40 2.62 -7.81
N ALA A 100 -2.28 1.85 -7.20
CA ALA A 100 -1.90 0.63 -6.50
C ALA A 100 -2.69 -0.58 -7.01
N GLY A 101 -1.97 -1.60 -7.49
CA GLY A 101 -2.49 -2.91 -7.84
C GLY A 101 -2.19 -3.92 -6.74
N LEU A 102 -3.23 -4.51 -6.14
CA LEU A 102 -3.11 -5.40 -4.99
C LEU A 102 -3.73 -6.76 -5.32
N ASN A 103 -2.94 -7.82 -5.29
CA ASN A 103 -3.38 -9.18 -5.49
C ASN A 103 -3.20 -9.98 -4.19
N VAL A 104 -4.30 -10.56 -3.67
CA VAL A 104 -4.30 -11.40 -2.46
C VAL A 104 -5.00 -12.71 -2.77
N ALA A 105 -4.30 -13.84 -2.62
CA ALA A 105 -4.89 -15.15 -2.86
C ALA A 105 -5.78 -15.57 -1.69
N PHE A 106 -5.25 -15.62 -0.46
CA PHE A 106 -5.96 -16.08 0.74
C PHE A 106 -5.59 -15.23 1.96
N GLY A 107 -6.58 -14.81 2.74
CA GLY A 107 -6.36 -14.15 4.03
C GLY A 107 -7.12 -12.85 4.20
N ALA A 108 -6.68 -12.04 5.16
CA ALA A 108 -7.25 -10.73 5.43
C ALA A 108 -6.35 -9.62 4.86
N LEU A 109 -6.95 -8.70 4.10
CA LEU A 109 -6.31 -7.49 3.64
C LEU A 109 -6.90 -6.28 4.39
N THR A 110 -6.11 -5.64 5.22
CA THR A 110 -6.49 -4.37 5.86
C THR A 110 -5.88 -3.20 5.08
N LEU A 111 -6.74 -2.35 4.55
CA LEU A 111 -6.36 -1.11 3.87
C LEU A 111 -6.56 0.07 4.82
N MET A 112 -5.47 0.69 5.24
CA MET A 112 -5.52 1.94 6.00
C MET A 112 -5.44 3.11 5.03
N LEU A 113 -6.55 3.86 4.89
CA LEU A 113 -6.72 4.88 3.87
C LEU A 113 -6.81 6.28 4.47
N PRO A 114 -6.09 7.27 3.93
CA PRO A 114 -6.12 8.63 4.44
C PRO A 114 -7.44 9.34 4.10
N ARG A 115 -8.04 10.02 5.08
CA ARG A 115 -9.28 10.79 4.90
C ARG A 115 -9.11 12.07 4.09
N ASP A 116 -7.89 12.57 3.99
CA ASP A 116 -7.53 13.82 3.32
C ASP A 116 -7.09 13.65 1.86
N ALA A 117 -7.24 12.47 1.31
CA ALA A 117 -7.00 12.16 -0.10
C ALA A 117 -8.28 11.68 -0.79
N GLY A 118 -8.37 11.91 -2.08
CA GLY A 118 -9.36 11.26 -2.92
C GLY A 118 -8.98 9.79 -3.14
N VAL A 119 -9.84 8.85 -2.75
CA VAL A 119 -9.56 7.42 -2.92
C VAL A 119 -10.59 6.80 -3.86
N SER A 120 -10.12 6.04 -4.85
CA SER A 120 -10.98 5.16 -5.64
C SER A 120 -10.54 3.71 -5.46
N VAL A 121 -11.52 2.80 -5.36
CA VAL A 121 -11.26 1.37 -5.18
C VAL A 121 -12.09 0.58 -6.18
N ARG A 122 -11.43 -0.17 -7.05
CA ARG A 122 -12.04 -1.22 -7.85
C ARG A 122 -11.72 -2.56 -7.19
N VAL A 123 -12.75 -3.37 -6.95
CA VAL A 123 -12.58 -4.68 -6.30
C VAL A 123 -13.08 -5.79 -7.22
N THR A 124 -12.17 -6.69 -7.58
CA THR A 124 -12.49 -7.97 -8.22
C THR A 124 -12.31 -9.07 -7.18
N ARG A 125 -13.39 -9.79 -6.87
CA ARG A 125 -13.39 -10.79 -5.81
C ARG A 125 -14.18 -12.03 -6.21
N PHE A 126 -13.80 -13.19 -5.67
CA PHE A 126 -14.54 -14.43 -5.83
C PHE A 126 -15.37 -14.73 -4.57
N LEU A 127 -14.74 -15.09 -3.46
CA LEU A 127 -15.39 -15.38 -2.17
C LEU A 127 -14.81 -14.49 -1.06
N ALA A 128 -14.61 -13.20 -1.34
CA ALA A 128 -14.10 -12.24 -0.38
C ALA A 128 -15.15 -11.18 -0.04
N SER A 129 -15.17 -10.73 1.23
CA SER A 129 -15.94 -9.57 1.68
C SER A 129 -15.18 -8.27 1.38
N PHE A 130 -15.90 -7.15 1.28
CA PHE A 130 -15.31 -5.83 1.16
C PHE A 130 -16.10 -4.83 2.00
N GLU A 131 -15.42 -4.15 2.92
CA GLU A 131 -15.97 -3.05 3.71
C GLU A 131 -16.13 -1.79 2.84
N ARG A 132 -17.35 -1.25 2.77
CA ARG A 132 -17.73 -0.15 1.86
C ARG A 132 -18.02 1.17 2.55
N THR A 133 -17.88 1.23 3.87
CA THR A 133 -18.17 2.45 4.64
C THR A 133 -17.28 3.60 4.20
N GLY A 134 -17.88 4.74 3.88
CA GLY A 134 -17.15 5.93 3.42
C GLY A 134 -16.99 6.05 1.91
N PHE A 135 -17.56 5.11 1.13
CA PHE A 135 -17.50 5.14 -0.33
C PHE A 135 -18.88 5.30 -0.98
N VAL A 136 -18.88 5.95 -2.14
CA VAL A 136 -20.00 6.02 -3.07
C VAL A 136 -19.66 5.21 -4.31
N LYS A 137 -20.52 4.28 -4.71
CA LYS A 137 -20.31 3.43 -5.89
C LYS A 137 -20.72 4.17 -7.16
N ARG A 138 -19.83 4.17 -8.17
CA ARG A 138 -20.08 4.66 -9.54
C ARG A 138 -19.61 3.59 -10.53
N GLY A 139 -20.52 2.93 -11.21
CA GLY A 139 -20.17 1.77 -12.05
C GLY A 139 -19.55 0.65 -11.22
N ASP A 140 -18.39 0.18 -11.61
CA ASP A 140 -17.66 -0.90 -10.93
C ASP A 140 -16.63 -0.40 -9.91
N THR A 141 -16.58 0.92 -9.66
CA THR A 141 -15.59 1.54 -8.79
C THR A 141 -16.26 2.28 -7.63
N TYR A 142 -15.63 2.23 -6.48
CA TYR A 142 -16.01 2.92 -5.25
C TYR A 142 -15.15 4.16 -5.06
N TYR A 143 -15.75 5.30 -4.76
CA TYR A 143 -15.07 6.59 -4.64
C TYR A 143 -15.36 7.22 -3.28
N THR A 144 -14.36 7.88 -2.69
CA THR A 144 -14.60 8.76 -1.56
C THR A 144 -15.36 10.02 -2.01
N PRO A 145 -16.18 10.62 -1.14
CA PRO A 145 -16.69 11.98 -1.37
C PRO A 145 -15.53 12.94 -1.65
N GLY A 146 -15.66 13.79 -2.68
CA GLY A 146 -14.62 14.76 -3.05
C GLY A 146 -13.44 14.19 -3.86
N TYR A 147 -13.48 12.95 -4.31
CA TYR A 147 -12.43 12.35 -5.15
C TYR A 147 -12.05 13.24 -6.35
N ASP A 148 -13.06 13.75 -7.07
CA ASP A 148 -12.88 14.51 -8.31
C ASP A 148 -12.17 15.87 -8.07
N THR A 149 -12.29 16.42 -6.86
CA THR A 149 -11.71 17.73 -6.49
C THR A 149 -10.41 17.61 -5.69
N SER A 150 -10.02 16.40 -5.33
CA SER A 150 -8.80 16.18 -4.55
C SER A 150 -7.55 16.34 -5.41
N SER A 151 -6.59 17.13 -4.93
CA SER A 151 -5.27 17.29 -5.57
C SER A 151 -4.38 16.08 -5.36
N ARG A 152 -4.65 15.26 -4.35
CA ARG A 152 -3.94 14.05 -3.99
C ARG A 152 -4.88 12.86 -4.11
N ARG A 153 -4.57 11.92 -4.99
CA ARG A 153 -5.44 10.79 -5.30
C ARG A 153 -4.74 9.46 -5.15
N LEU A 154 -5.51 8.47 -4.70
CA LEU A 154 -5.11 7.08 -4.62
C LEU A 154 -6.10 6.22 -5.40
N ALA A 155 -5.65 5.56 -6.44
CA ALA A 155 -6.44 4.63 -7.23
C ALA A 155 -6.02 3.19 -6.91
N LEU A 156 -6.92 2.41 -6.32
CA LEU A 156 -6.70 1.02 -5.93
C LEU A 156 -7.44 0.06 -6.87
N ASP A 157 -6.72 -0.91 -7.42
CA ASP A 157 -7.28 -2.12 -8.06
C ASP A 157 -6.96 -3.32 -7.18
N VAL A 158 -7.98 -3.86 -6.52
CA VAL A 158 -7.83 -4.94 -5.54
C VAL A 158 -8.42 -6.22 -6.09
N ARG A 159 -7.63 -7.28 -6.15
CA ARG A 159 -8.04 -8.63 -6.52
C ARG A 159 -7.86 -9.56 -5.34
N ALA A 160 -8.97 -10.11 -4.85
CA ALA A 160 -8.97 -11.04 -3.73
C ALA A 160 -9.73 -12.32 -4.08
N ALA A 161 -9.09 -13.49 -3.90
CA ALA A 161 -9.77 -14.75 -4.16
C ALA A 161 -10.64 -15.17 -2.96
N LEU A 162 -10.06 -15.31 -1.77
CA LEU A 162 -10.75 -15.75 -0.56
C LEU A 162 -10.31 -14.92 0.64
N GLY A 163 -11.27 -14.47 1.49
CA GLY A 163 -10.97 -13.75 2.72
C GLY A 163 -11.77 -12.49 2.92
N GLY A 164 -11.15 -11.46 3.52
CA GLY A 164 -11.76 -10.16 3.78
C GLY A 164 -10.90 -9.00 3.32
N ILE A 165 -11.55 -7.93 2.88
CA ILE A 165 -10.92 -6.64 2.61
C ILE A 165 -11.56 -5.64 3.57
N ASP A 166 -10.83 -5.26 4.59
CA ASP A 166 -11.25 -4.30 5.61
C ASP A 166 -10.65 -2.93 5.31
N VAL A 167 -11.44 -1.89 5.54
CA VAL A 167 -10.99 -0.50 5.34
C VAL A 167 -10.96 0.22 6.69
N VAL A 168 -9.80 0.75 7.02
CA VAL A 168 -9.58 1.60 8.20
C VAL A 168 -9.22 3.01 7.74
N TRP A 169 -9.99 4.00 8.17
CA TRP A 169 -9.72 5.39 7.81
C TRP A 169 -8.70 6.00 8.78
N THR A 170 -7.61 6.55 8.23
CA THR A 170 -6.55 7.22 8.98
C THR A 170 -6.66 8.75 8.88
N GLY A 171 -6.09 9.46 9.87
CA GLY A 171 -6.20 10.92 9.97
C GLY A 171 -7.43 11.39 10.78
N ALA A 172 -7.37 12.61 11.33
CA ALA A 172 -8.47 13.19 12.09
C ALA A 172 -9.66 13.46 11.16
N GLY A 173 -10.82 12.90 11.50
CA GLY A 173 -12.09 13.35 10.92
C GLY A 173 -12.31 14.81 11.36
N ARG A 174 -12.56 15.71 10.41
CA ARG A 174 -13.09 17.04 10.72
C ARG A 174 -14.55 16.95 11.10
#